data_ba73c1dfc7f64591444dd6a3c9decf07
#
_entry.id   ba73c1dfc7f64591444dd6a3c9decf07
#
_cell.length_a   1.000
_cell.length_b   1.000
_cell.length_c   1.000
_cell.angle_alpha   90.00
_cell.angle_beta   90.00
_cell.angle_gamma   90.00
#
_symmetry.space_group_name_H-M   'P 1'
#
loop_
_entity.id
_entity.type
_entity.pdbx_description
1 polymer ?
#
loop_
_entity_poly.entity_id
_entity_poly.type
_entity_poly.pdbx_seq_one_letter_code
_entity_poly.pdbx_strand_id
1 'polypeptide(L)'
;MIFKQFFDNTSSTYTYLISSGKGREALIIDPVLENVETYIGYLKELDLKLVKVIDTHIHADHISGMAELRDKTNCVTIMGDKAPANVVAMKVADNESIKIENINIKALFTPGHTSESFCFLMNDRVFTGDTLLIKGTGRTDFQNGDARDAYNSIFNVLLKLPEDTKVYPAHDYKGETVSTIGEEKKLNPRLQVKSVDEYVNIMNNLNLPNPKMMDIAVPGNLNLGISLEKQKLSNGLEKKDFLMKIKDQNSLLIDLREKQEIEKDGKIEGGLEIPFTEINEYIKNNKAELLNKNLFFYCRVGHRSALAVQISKTYNLENSHHLIGGIKNLNL
;
A
#
# COMPACT_ATOMS: atom_id res chain seq x y z
N MET A 1 -1.21 21.74 1.34
CA MET A 1 -0.98 20.30 1.60
C MET A 1 -0.93 20.09 3.10
N ILE A 2 -1.63 19.07 3.61
CA ILE A 2 -1.52 18.60 5.01
C ILE A 2 -0.51 17.46 5.01
N PHE A 3 0.43 17.53 5.94
CA PHE A 3 1.41 16.49 6.22
C PHE A 3 1.50 16.29 7.73
N LYS A 4 1.27 15.07 8.19
CA LYS A 4 1.34 14.71 9.59
C LYS A 4 2.21 13.47 9.76
N GLN A 5 3.16 13.54 10.66
CA GLN A 5 3.99 12.42 11.11
C GLN A 5 3.51 11.99 12.49
N PHE A 6 3.19 10.71 12.63
CA PHE A 6 2.88 10.07 13.91
C PHE A 6 4.06 9.19 14.32
N PHE A 7 4.20 8.97 15.61
CA PHE A 7 5.23 8.08 16.14
C PHE A 7 4.61 7.06 17.10
N ASP A 8 4.90 5.79 16.87
CA ASP A 8 4.58 4.70 17.79
C ASP A 8 5.77 4.40 18.68
N ASN A 9 5.61 4.59 19.99
CA ASN A 9 6.68 4.38 20.95
C ASN A 9 7.03 2.91 21.17
N THR A 10 6.12 1.98 20.84
CA THR A 10 6.31 0.53 21.08
C THR A 10 7.22 -0.08 20.04
N SER A 11 6.97 0.20 18.77
CA SER A 11 7.76 -0.27 17.63
C SER A 11 8.81 0.73 17.15
N SER A 12 8.77 1.97 17.65
CA SER A 12 9.58 3.10 17.17
C SER A 12 9.31 3.46 15.70
N THR A 13 8.05 3.26 15.26
CA THR A 13 7.62 3.42 13.88
C THR A 13 7.05 4.81 13.62
N TYR A 14 7.40 5.40 12.50
CA TYR A 14 6.75 6.58 11.94
C TYR A 14 5.66 6.18 10.93
N THR A 15 4.49 6.77 11.11
CA THR A 15 3.38 6.73 10.15
C THR A 15 3.17 8.12 9.56
N TYR A 16 2.87 8.21 8.27
CA TYR A 16 2.70 9.48 7.57
C TYR A 16 1.31 9.62 6.98
N LEU A 17 0.61 10.71 7.30
CA LEU A 17 -0.66 11.08 6.69
C LEU A 17 -0.43 12.27 5.76
N ILE A 18 -0.92 12.17 4.53
CA ILE A 18 -0.73 13.16 3.46
C ILE A 18 -2.07 13.46 2.82
N SER A 19 -2.39 14.75 2.63
CA SER A 19 -3.58 15.22 1.92
C SER A 19 -3.30 16.54 1.21
N SER A 20 -4.03 16.82 0.14
CA SER A 20 -3.96 18.11 -0.58
C SER A 20 -4.50 19.28 0.23
N GLY A 21 -5.38 19.03 1.22
CA GLY A 21 -5.97 20.04 2.10
C GLY A 21 -7.10 19.48 2.98
N LYS A 22 -7.70 20.33 3.80
CA LYS A 22 -8.87 19.98 4.60
C LYS A 22 -10.07 19.69 3.69
N GLY A 23 -10.89 18.70 4.03
CA GLY A 23 -12.04 18.25 3.25
C GLY A 23 -11.66 17.50 1.96
N ARG A 24 -10.42 17.01 1.86
CA ARG A 24 -9.87 16.40 0.63
C ARG A 24 -9.51 14.93 0.85
N GLU A 25 -9.06 14.30 -0.23
CA GLU A 25 -8.53 12.94 -0.17
C GLU A 25 -7.23 12.88 0.61
N ALA A 26 -7.02 11.76 1.30
CA ALA A 26 -5.83 11.48 2.07
C ALA A 26 -5.25 10.10 1.76
N LEU A 27 -3.96 9.96 2.01
CA LEU A 27 -3.28 8.68 2.06
C LEU A 27 -2.48 8.55 3.35
N ILE A 28 -2.28 7.31 3.81
CA ILE A 28 -1.43 6.98 4.95
C ILE A 28 -0.32 6.02 4.48
N ILE A 29 0.90 6.21 5.01
CA ILE A 29 2.06 5.34 4.76
C ILE A 29 2.50 4.73 6.08
N ASP A 30 2.77 3.41 6.09
CA ASP A 30 3.24 2.58 7.20
C ASP A 30 2.40 2.74 8.48
N PRO A 31 1.08 2.46 8.45
CA PRO A 31 0.24 2.56 9.63
C PRO A 31 0.47 1.42 10.61
N VAL A 32 0.56 1.74 11.89
CA VAL A 32 0.59 0.79 13.00
C VAL A 32 -0.84 0.45 13.43
N LEU A 33 -1.18 -0.84 13.61
CA LEU A 33 -2.54 -1.31 13.94
C LEU A 33 -3.08 -0.66 15.21
N GLU A 34 -2.29 -0.60 16.25
CA GLU A 34 -2.67 -0.06 17.57
C GLU A 34 -3.04 1.43 17.52
N ASN A 35 -2.58 2.14 16.50
CA ASN A 35 -2.82 3.58 16.32
C ASN A 35 -3.95 3.92 15.34
N VAL A 36 -4.65 2.92 14.79
CA VAL A 36 -5.71 3.13 13.77
C VAL A 36 -6.79 4.10 14.25
N GLU A 37 -7.25 4.00 15.49
CA GLU A 37 -8.26 4.93 16.02
C GLU A 37 -7.75 6.38 16.08
N THR A 38 -6.46 6.58 16.36
CA THR A 38 -5.82 7.89 16.31
C THR A 38 -5.86 8.46 14.89
N TYR A 39 -5.51 7.65 13.88
CA TYR A 39 -5.57 8.07 12.48
C TYR A 39 -7.00 8.43 12.06
N ILE A 40 -7.98 7.59 12.41
CA ILE A 40 -9.41 7.85 12.15
C ILE A 40 -9.88 9.15 12.83
N GLY A 41 -9.42 9.43 14.06
CA GLY A 41 -9.68 10.69 14.77
C GLY A 41 -9.19 11.90 13.97
N TYR A 42 -7.94 11.89 13.50
CA TYR A 42 -7.39 12.96 12.66
C TYR A 42 -8.09 13.11 11.31
N LEU A 43 -8.45 11.99 10.66
CA LEU A 43 -9.24 12.04 9.42
C LEU A 43 -10.57 12.76 9.64
N LYS A 44 -11.29 12.46 10.72
CA LYS A 44 -12.55 13.12 11.07
C LYS A 44 -12.37 14.59 11.42
N GLU A 45 -11.39 14.94 12.25
CA GLU A 45 -11.11 16.32 12.65
C GLU A 45 -10.82 17.24 11.46
N LEU A 46 -10.11 16.73 10.47
CA LEU A 46 -9.71 17.47 9.27
C LEU A 46 -10.66 17.27 8.09
N ASP A 47 -11.77 16.53 8.28
CA ASP A 47 -12.74 16.18 7.25
C ASP A 47 -12.08 15.50 6.03
N LEU A 48 -11.14 14.57 6.27
CA LEU A 48 -10.38 13.90 5.23
C LEU A 48 -11.03 12.57 4.83
N LYS A 49 -11.04 12.27 3.53
CA LYS A 49 -11.42 10.96 2.99
C LYS A 49 -10.17 10.13 2.75
N LEU A 50 -9.92 9.13 3.58
CA LEU A 50 -8.82 8.19 3.33
C LEU A 50 -9.15 7.32 2.12
N VAL A 51 -8.37 7.46 1.05
CA VAL A 51 -8.59 6.71 -0.22
C VAL A 51 -7.51 5.66 -0.47
N LYS A 52 -6.31 5.85 0.07
CA LYS A 52 -5.18 4.94 -0.13
C LYS A 52 -4.40 4.74 1.17
N VAL A 53 -3.88 3.55 1.36
CA VAL A 53 -2.94 3.22 2.42
C VAL A 53 -1.80 2.39 1.82
N ILE A 54 -0.56 2.72 2.20
CA ILE A 54 0.66 2.14 1.63
C ILE A 54 1.49 1.56 2.76
N ASP A 55 2.02 0.33 2.58
CA ASP A 55 3.16 -0.16 3.34
C ASP A 55 4.40 -0.18 2.44
N THR A 56 5.51 0.30 2.98
CA THR A 56 6.80 0.34 2.26
C THR A 56 7.38 -1.07 2.07
N HIS A 57 7.13 -1.97 3.00
CA HIS A 57 7.58 -3.36 3.02
C HIS A 57 6.72 -4.20 3.98
N ILE A 58 6.99 -5.49 4.11
CA ILE A 58 6.38 -6.35 5.14
C ILE A 58 7.09 -6.10 6.47
N HIS A 59 6.45 -5.37 7.37
CA HIS A 59 6.99 -5.02 8.69
C HIS A 59 7.15 -6.24 9.59
N ALA A 60 8.24 -6.26 10.38
CA ALA A 60 8.56 -7.34 11.32
C ALA A 60 8.42 -6.91 12.80
N ASP A 61 8.25 -5.64 13.06
CA ASP A 61 8.27 -5.02 14.39
C ASP A 61 6.88 -4.64 14.90
N HIS A 62 5.88 -4.55 14.01
CA HIS A 62 4.48 -4.26 14.34
C HIS A 62 3.52 -4.90 13.33
N ILE A 63 2.26 -5.04 13.72
CA ILE A 63 1.19 -5.40 12.77
C ILE A 63 0.73 -4.11 12.08
N SER A 64 0.68 -4.15 10.73
CA SER A 64 0.20 -3.02 9.95
C SER A 64 -1.28 -2.73 10.17
N GLY A 65 -1.63 -1.46 10.33
CA GLY A 65 -3.00 -0.97 10.40
C GLY A 65 -3.74 -0.95 9.05
N MET A 66 -3.10 -1.38 7.97
CA MET A 66 -3.60 -1.31 6.60
C MET A 66 -4.95 -2.03 6.44
N ALA A 67 -5.08 -3.26 6.97
CA ALA A 67 -6.32 -4.04 6.87
C ALA A 67 -7.48 -3.39 7.63
N GLU A 68 -7.22 -2.92 8.84
CA GLU A 68 -8.22 -2.26 9.69
C GLU A 68 -8.67 -0.92 9.08
N LEU A 69 -7.74 -0.12 8.54
CA LEU A 69 -8.05 1.11 7.82
C LEU A 69 -8.91 0.83 6.58
N ARG A 70 -8.56 -0.21 5.79
CA ARG A 70 -9.37 -0.65 4.66
C ARG A 70 -10.80 -0.98 5.10
N ASP A 71 -10.96 -1.77 6.14
CA ASP A 71 -12.27 -2.24 6.59
C ASP A 71 -13.13 -1.10 7.16
N LYS A 72 -12.52 -0.07 7.78
CA LYS A 72 -13.21 1.11 8.32
C LYS A 72 -13.49 2.21 7.28
N THR A 73 -12.67 2.35 6.24
CA THR A 73 -12.74 3.51 5.33
C THR A 73 -12.96 3.15 3.87
N ASN A 74 -12.90 1.86 3.53
CA ASN A 74 -12.90 1.36 2.15
C ASN A 74 -11.73 1.90 1.31
N CYS A 75 -10.59 2.24 1.93
CA CYS A 75 -9.41 2.67 1.20
C CYS A 75 -8.74 1.52 0.44
N VAL A 76 -7.98 1.86 -0.59
CA VAL A 76 -7.18 0.89 -1.35
C VAL A 76 -5.86 0.62 -0.65
N THR A 77 -5.56 -0.64 -0.36
CA THR A 77 -4.28 -1.07 0.20
C THR A 77 -3.25 -1.25 -0.92
N ILE A 78 -2.04 -0.72 -0.73
CA ILE A 78 -0.99 -0.65 -1.76
C ILE A 78 0.35 -1.10 -1.20
N MET A 79 1.09 -1.88 -1.99
CA MET A 79 2.51 -2.17 -1.81
C MET A 79 3.22 -2.25 -3.16
N GLY A 80 4.53 -2.35 -3.16
CA GLY A 80 5.31 -2.65 -4.34
C GLY A 80 4.92 -3.98 -5.01
N ASP A 81 5.19 -4.12 -6.31
CA ASP A 81 4.79 -5.29 -7.11
C ASP A 81 5.54 -6.58 -6.72
N LYS A 82 6.63 -6.45 -5.95
CA LYS A 82 7.39 -7.59 -5.40
C LYS A 82 6.77 -8.19 -4.13
N ALA A 83 5.85 -7.49 -3.46
CA ALA A 83 5.12 -8.04 -2.33
C ALA A 83 4.34 -9.32 -2.72
N PRO A 84 4.08 -10.27 -1.80
CA PRO A 84 3.31 -11.48 -2.10
C PRO A 84 1.95 -11.19 -2.73
N ALA A 85 1.46 -12.11 -3.57
CA ALA A 85 0.37 -11.85 -4.53
C ALA A 85 -0.91 -11.28 -3.91
N ASN A 86 -1.31 -11.75 -2.73
CA ASN A 86 -2.63 -11.51 -2.15
C ASN A 86 -2.60 -10.61 -0.89
N VAL A 87 -1.48 -9.97 -0.58
CA VAL A 87 -1.37 -9.13 0.62
C VAL A 87 -2.17 -7.84 0.47
N VAL A 88 -2.14 -7.21 -0.71
CA VAL A 88 -2.77 -5.92 -0.96
C VAL A 88 -3.67 -5.94 -2.19
N ALA A 89 -4.59 -4.97 -2.23
CA ALA A 89 -5.55 -4.80 -3.33
C ALA A 89 -4.91 -4.25 -4.61
N MET A 90 -3.89 -3.39 -4.48
CA MET A 90 -3.19 -2.76 -5.60
C MET A 90 -1.68 -2.94 -5.43
N LYS A 91 -0.96 -3.16 -6.52
CA LYS A 91 0.49 -3.23 -6.55
C LYS A 91 1.05 -2.22 -7.53
N VAL A 92 2.15 -1.58 -7.14
CA VAL A 92 2.84 -0.59 -7.96
C VAL A 92 4.22 -1.10 -8.37
N ALA A 93 4.57 -0.89 -9.63
CA ALA A 93 5.88 -1.24 -10.16
C ALA A 93 6.89 -0.13 -9.88
N ASP A 94 8.19 -0.45 -10.08
CA ASP A 94 9.24 0.55 -10.04
C ASP A 94 8.96 1.70 -11.01
N ASN A 95 9.20 2.92 -10.55
CA ASN A 95 8.92 4.17 -11.26
C ASN A 95 7.43 4.47 -11.56
N GLU A 96 6.50 3.62 -11.14
CA GLU A 96 5.06 3.90 -11.27
C GLU A 96 4.60 4.94 -10.25
N SER A 97 3.54 5.69 -10.61
CA SER A 97 3.03 6.79 -9.79
C SER A 97 1.69 6.46 -9.15
N ILE A 98 1.58 6.74 -7.85
CA ILE A 98 0.33 6.73 -7.09
C ILE A 98 -0.19 8.16 -7.03
N LYS A 99 -1.45 8.39 -7.44
CA LYS A 99 -2.07 9.72 -7.44
C LYS A 99 -3.23 9.77 -6.47
N ILE A 100 -3.32 10.87 -5.72
CA ILE A 100 -4.52 11.32 -5.02
C ILE A 100 -4.67 12.80 -5.34
N GLU A 101 -5.74 13.19 -6.00
CA GLU A 101 -5.96 14.56 -6.49
C GLU A 101 -4.72 15.16 -7.20
N ASN A 102 -4.14 16.23 -6.64
CA ASN A 102 -2.93 16.88 -7.17
C ASN A 102 -1.62 16.37 -6.56
N ILE A 103 -1.68 15.37 -5.67
CA ILE A 103 -0.49 14.73 -5.09
C ILE A 103 -0.08 13.55 -5.97
N ASN A 104 1.19 13.52 -6.34
CA ASN A 104 1.81 12.44 -7.08
C ASN A 104 2.97 11.85 -6.27
N ILE A 105 2.96 10.53 -6.08
CA ILE A 105 3.97 9.80 -5.31
C ILE A 105 4.53 8.72 -6.22
N LYS A 106 5.82 8.78 -6.49
CA LYS A 106 6.51 7.82 -7.34
C LYS A 106 7.05 6.66 -6.50
N ALA A 107 6.74 5.44 -6.89
CA ALA A 107 7.30 4.24 -6.28
C ALA A 107 8.72 3.99 -6.80
N LEU A 108 9.65 3.70 -5.91
CA LEU A 108 11.05 3.36 -6.23
C LEU A 108 11.34 1.99 -5.63
N PHE A 109 11.67 1.02 -6.47
CA PHE A 109 12.08 -0.31 -5.98
C PHE A 109 13.45 -0.22 -5.32
N THR A 110 13.52 -0.52 -4.04
CA THR A 110 14.70 -0.36 -3.19
C THR A 110 14.90 -1.58 -2.28
N PRO A 111 15.16 -2.78 -2.86
CA PRO A 111 15.38 -4.00 -2.09
C PRO A 111 16.65 -3.90 -1.24
N GLY A 112 16.72 -4.76 -0.22
CA GLY A 112 17.92 -4.92 0.61
C GLY A 112 17.60 -5.09 2.09
N HIS A 113 16.76 -4.25 2.69
CA HIS A 113 16.20 -4.53 4.02
C HIS A 113 15.28 -5.76 3.94
N THR A 114 14.32 -5.72 3.03
CA THR A 114 13.59 -6.89 2.55
C THR A 114 13.69 -6.96 1.02
N SER A 115 13.39 -8.12 0.44
CA SER A 115 13.45 -8.33 -1.02
C SER A 115 12.35 -7.56 -1.78
N GLU A 116 11.29 -7.14 -1.11
CA GLU A 116 10.13 -6.45 -1.69
C GLU A 116 10.02 -4.97 -1.27
N SER A 117 11.03 -4.40 -0.60
CA SER A 117 11.03 -3.01 -0.12
C SER A 117 10.91 -1.99 -1.25
N PHE A 118 10.11 -0.96 -1.01
CA PHE A 118 9.95 0.22 -1.87
C PHE A 118 10.07 1.50 -1.06
N CYS A 119 10.67 2.53 -1.68
CA CYS A 119 10.57 3.90 -1.22
C CYS A 119 9.52 4.66 -2.04
N PHE A 120 8.96 5.72 -1.46
CA PHE A 120 7.91 6.53 -2.10
C PHE A 120 8.33 7.99 -2.15
N LEU A 121 8.56 8.50 -3.38
CA LEU A 121 9.12 9.82 -3.65
C LEU A 121 8.02 10.82 -4.03
N MET A 122 8.01 11.96 -3.34
CA MET A 122 7.32 13.19 -3.72
C MET A 122 8.32 14.24 -4.25
N ASN A 123 7.82 15.39 -4.67
CA ASN A 123 8.68 16.44 -5.24
C ASN A 123 9.80 16.91 -4.29
N ASP A 124 9.55 16.97 -2.97
CA ASP A 124 10.45 17.55 -1.97
C ASP A 124 10.92 16.55 -0.89
N ARG A 125 10.40 15.32 -0.94
CA ARG A 125 10.64 14.32 0.11
C ARG A 125 10.54 12.89 -0.39
N VAL A 126 11.19 11.98 0.32
CA VAL A 126 11.11 10.53 0.09
C VAL A 126 10.80 9.81 1.41
N PHE A 127 9.84 8.89 1.36
CA PHE A 127 9.52 7.95 2.43
C PHE A 127 10.33 6.70 2.17
N THR A 128 11.29 6.43 3.04
CA THR A 128 12.35 5.45 2.76
C THR A 128 12.11 4.08 3.38
N GLY A 129 10.99 3.92 4.11
CA GLY A 129 10.81 2.68 4.87
C GLY A 129 12.05 2.41 5.73
N ASP A 130 12.51 1.17 5.68
CA ASP A 130 13.76 0.76 6.35
C ASP A 130 14.95 0.65 5.39
N THR A 131 14.84 1.16 4.17
CA THR A 131 16.00 1.20 3.26
C THR A 131 17.06 2.19 3.76
N LEU A 132 16.65 3.42 4.10
CA LEU A 132 17.52 4.46 4.63
C LEU A 132 16.87 5.08 5.87
N LEU A 133 17.58 5.02 7.00
CA LEU A 133 17.20 5.64 8.28
C LEU A 133 18.03 6.89 8.52
N ILE A 134 17.62 7.73 9.47
CA ILE A 134 18.41 8.91 9.86
C ILE A 134 19.70 8.44 10.53
N LYS A 135 20.83 8.73 9.90
CA LYS A 135 22.18 8.29 10.31
C LYS A 135 22.30 6.78 10.52
N GLY A 136 21.58 6.03 9.67
CA GLY A 136 21.56 4.57 9.68
C GLY A 136 20.93 4.00 8.42
N THR A 137 20.81 2.67 8.36
CA THR A 137 20.08 1.93 7.33
C THR A 137 19.33 0.79 7.99
N GLY A 138 18.33 0.22 7.35
CA GLY A 138 17.74 -1.05 7.81
C GLY A 138 18.79 -2.16 7.85
N ARG A 139 18.54 -3.17 8.66
CA ARG A 139 19.30 -4.42 8.65
C ARG A 139 18.98 -5.24 7.39
N THR A 140 19.84 -6.21 7.06
CA THR A 140 19.70 -6.99 5.83
C THR A 140 19.82 -8.50 6.05
N ASP A 141 19.74 -8.95 7.30
CA ASP A 141 20.03 -10.31 7.73
C ASP A 141 18.80 -11.18 7.98
N PHE A 142 17.59 -10.71 7.57
CA PHE A 142 16.36 -11.50 7.60
C PHE A 142 15.37 -11.08 6.48
N GLN A 143 14.21 -11.77 6.34
CA GLN A 143 13.17 -11.51 5.33
C GLN A 143 13.71 -11.42 3.89
N ASN A 144 14.63 -12.31 3.52
CA ASN A 144 15.32 -12.31 2.23
C ASN A 144 16.02 -10.97 1.94
N GLY A 145 16.54 -10.30 2.97
CA GLY A 145 17.36 -9.11 2.83
C GLY A 145 18.72 -9.44 2.21
N ASP A 146 19.31 -8.45 1.58
CA ASP A 146 20.65 -8.57 0.97
C ASP A 146 21.40 -7.23 1.09
N ALA A 147 22.64 -7.28 1.61
CA ALA A 147 23.43 -6.08 1.85
C ALA A 147 23.94 -5.44 0.54
N ARG A 148 24.14 -6.20 -0.55
CA ARG A 148 24.53 -5.65 -1.85
C ARG A 148 23.36 -4.96 -2.52
N ASP A 149 22.15 -5.53 -2.41
CA ASP A 149 20.93 -4.89 -2.88
C ASP A 149 20.66 -3.60 -2.10
N ALA A 150 20.83 -3.61 -0.76
CA ALA A 150 20.71 -2.41 0.07
C ALA A 150 21.71 -1.32 -0.36
N TYR A 151 22.97 -1.68 -0.60
CA TYR A 151 23.96 -0.76 -1.15
C TYR A 151 23.48 -0.15 -2.47
N ASN A 152 23.06 -0.98 -3.43
CA ASN A 152 22.60 -0.52 -4.73
C ASN A 152 21.38 0.40 -4.61
N SER A 153 20.40 0.05 -3.79
CA SER A 153 19.22 0.84 -3.52
C SER A 153 19.55 2.22 -2.92
N ILE A 154 20.50 2.25 -1.99
CA ILE A 154 20.90 3.51 -1.36
C ILE A 154 21.79 4.33 -2.31
N PHE A 155 22.89 3.79 -2.79
CA PHE A 155 23.90 4.56 -3.53
C PHE A 155 23.52 4.88 -4.97
N ASN A 156 22.77 4.00 -5.64
CA ASN A 156 22.40 4.16 -7.05
C ASN A 156 20.99 4.70 -7.27
N VAL A 157 20.10 4.67 -6.24
CA VAL A 157 18.76 5.23 -6.32
C VAL A 157 18.61 6.42 -5.39
N LEU A 158 18.66 6.22 -4.06
CA LEU A 158 18.32 7.28 -3.10
C LEU A 158 19.33 8.42 -3.09
N LEU A 159 20.64 8.13 -3.06
CA LEU A 159 21.68 9.16 -3.06
C LEU A 159 21.85 9.89 -4.41
N LYS A 160 21.09 9.51 -5.46
CA LYS A 160 21.00 10.26 -6.72
C LYS A 160 19.91 11.34 -6.70
N LEU A 161 19.05 11.33 -5.69
CA LEU A 161 18.05 12.38 -5.49
C LEU A 161 18.76 13.72 -5.13
N PRO A 162 18.08 14.88 -5.35
CA PRO A 162 18.58 16.18 -4.93
C PRO A 162 18.95 16.20 -3.43
N GLU A 163 20.01 16.91 -3.08
CA GLU A 163 20.55 16.91 -1.72
C GLU A 163 19.58 17.52 -0.67
N ASP A 164 18.68 18.39 -1.10
CA ASP A 164 17.64 19.00 -0.27
C ASP A 164 16.38 18.14 -0.13
N THR A 165 16.30 16.98 -0.81
CA THR A 165 15.20 16.03 -0.65
C THR A 165 15.16 15.55 0.79
N LYS A 166 14.02 15.77 1.47
CA LYS A 166 13.81 15.34 2.86
C LYS A 166 13.65 13.83 2.93
N VAL A 167 14.30 13.22 3.90
CA VAL A 167 14.23 11.78 4.18
C VAL A 167 13.31 11.54 5.36
N TYR A 168 12.26 10.75 5.14
CA TYR A 168 11.28 10.31 6.13
C TYR A 168 11.29 8.79 6.24
N PRO A 169 12.01 8.21 7.23
CA PRO A 169 12.13 6.75 7.39
C PRO A 169 10.91 6.14 8.08
N ALA A 170 10.80 4.80 8.04
CA ALA A 170 9.79 4.10 8.85
C ALA A 170 10.17 4.06 10.34
N HIS A 171 11.44 4.11 10.68
CA HIS A 171 11.89 4.01 12.08
C HIS A 171 12.87 5.08 12.50
N ASP A 172 12.80 5.45 13.77
CA ASP A 172 13.86 6.17 14.48
C ASP A 172 13.95 5.73 15.94
N TYR A 173 15.19 5.60 16.42
CA TYR A 173 15.51 5.15 17.78
C TYR A 173 16.23 6.23 18.60
N LYS A 174 16.36 7.44 18.05
CA LYS A 174 17.18 8.53 18.63
C LYS A 174 16.43 9.82 18.84
N GLY A 175 15.14 9.90 18.46
CA GLY A 175 14.31 11.07 18.57
C GLY A 175 14.46 12.06 17.39
N GLU A 176 15.03 11.60 16.26
CA GLU A 176 15.17 12.39 15.03
C GLU A 176 13.96 12.17 14.11
N THR A 177 13.38 13.23 13.57
CA THR A 177 12.11 13.17 12.84
C THR A 177 12.24 13.30 11.33
N VAL A 178 13.33 13.89 10.86
CA VAL A 178 13.60 14.15 9.44
C VAL A 178 15.09 14.38 9.21
N SER A 179 15.59 13.96 8.06
CA SER A 179 16.93 14.27 7.56
C SER A 179 16.82 14.74 6.10
N THR A 180 17.95 14.88 5.40
CA THR A 180 18.01 15.14 3.98
C THR A 180 18.99 14.18 3.30
N ILE A 181 18.86 13.99 1.99
CA ILE A 181 19.81 13.18 1.21
C ILE A 181 21.24 13.74 1.40
N GLY A 182 21.41 15.05 1.42
CA GLY A 182 22.71 15.69 1.64
C GLY A 182 23.30 15.45 3.02
N GLU A 183 22.45 15.44 4.06
CA GLU A 183 22.86 15.09 5.43
C GLU A 183 23.27 13.63 5.54
N GLU A 184 22.47 12.72 5.00
CA GLU A 184 22.78 11.29 5.00
C GLU A 184 24.07 10.97 4.25
N LYS A 185 24.32 11.60 3.10
CA LYS A 185 25.61 11.49 2.40
C LYS A 185 26.80 11.85 3.27
N LYS A 186 26.68 12.87 4.11
CA LYS A 186 27.79 13.46 4.89
C LYS A 186 27.93 12.83 6.27
N LEU A 187 26.81 12.52 6.93
CA LEU A 187 26.79 12.22 8.37
C LEU A 187 26.42 10.78 8.70
N ASN A 188 25.85 10.03 7.75
CA ASN A 188 25.47 8.64 8.00
C ASN A 188 26.72 7.74 8.04
N PRO A 189 27.07 7.15 9.21
CA PRO A 189 28.30 6.38 9.35
C PRO A 189 28.33 5.11 8.49
N ARG A 190 27.16 4.52 8.16
CA ARG A 190 27.07 3.35 7.29
C ARG A 190 27.30 3.67 5.83
N LEU A 191 27.23 4.94 5.43
CA LEU A 191 27.44 5.40 4.06
C LEU A 191 28.86 5.95 3.82
N GLN A 192 29.70 6.05 4.87
CA GLN A 192 31.10 6.48 4.75
C GLN A 192 32.01 5.32 4.34
N VAL A 193 31.64 4.63 3.26
CA VAL A 193 32.34 3.45 2.72
C VAL A 193 32.91 3.74 1.34
N LYS A 194 34.00 3.06 0.97
CA LYS A 194 34.65 3.23 -0.31
C LYS A 194 34.27 2.15 -1.34
N SER A 195 33.61 1.08 -0.88
CA SER A 195 33.19 -0.02 -1.74
C SER A 195 31.96 -0.75 -1.22
N VAL A 196 31.33 -1.52 -2.12
CA VAL A 196 30.23 -2.43 -1.77
C VAL A 196 30.66 -3.42 -0.68
N ASP A 197 31.87 -3.96 -0.78
CA ASP A 197 32.35 -4.97 0.16
C ASP A 197 32.57 -4.41 1.56
N GLU A 198 33.01 -3.15 1.70
CA GLU A 198 33.06 -2.46 2.99
C GLU A 198 31.66 -2.31 3.60
N TYR A 199 30.65 -1.91 2.80
CA TYR A 199 29.26 -1.82 3.25
C TYR A 199 28.72 -3.18 3.70
N VAL A 200 28.90 -4.21 2.87
CA VAL A 200 28.49 -5.59 3.19
C VAL A 200 29.13 -6.07 4.50
N ASN A 201 30.42 -5.79 4.68
CA ASN A 201 31.12 -6.15 5.92
C ASN A 201 30.51 -5.44 7.15
N ILE A 202 30.17 -4.15 7.05
CA ILE A 202 29.46 -3.43 8.13
C ILE A 202 28.12 -4.10 8.43
N MET A 203 27.32 -4.36 7.40
CA MET A 203 25.97 -4.91 7.57
C MET A 203 25.96 -6.31 8.16
N ASN A 204 26.89 -7.17 7.76
CA ASN A 204 27.05 -8.53 8.28
C ASN A 204 27.52 -8.59 9.74
N ASN A 205 28.06 -7.49 10.28
CA ASN A 205 28.59 -7.42 11.64
C ASN A 205 27.74 -6.53 12.58
N LEU A 206 26.51 -6.18 12.20
CA LEU A 206 25.63 -5.36 13.05
C LEU A 206 25.22 -6.05 14.35
N ASN A 207 25.08 -7.39 14.34
CA ASN A 207 24.72 -8.22 15.50
C ASN A 207 23.51 -7.68 16.29
N LEU A 208 22.48 -7.22 15.59
CA LEU A 208 21.28 -6.67 16.20
C LEU A 208 20.34 -7.77 16.70
N PRO A 209 19.68 -7.61 17.87
CA PRO A 209 18.63 -8.54 18.29
C PRO A 209 17.49 -8.53 17.27
N ASN A 210 16.75 -9.66 17.18
CA ASN A 210 15.56 -9.70 16.34
C ASN A 210 14.44 -8.81 16.90
N PRO A 211 13.60 -8.22 16.03
CA PRO A 211 12.39 -7.52 16.47
C PRO A 211 11.54 -8.44 17.34
N LYS A 212 11.07 -7.94 18.48
CA LYS A 212 10.32 -8.74 19.48
C LYS A 212 9.02 -9.33 18.90
N MET A 213 8.43 -8.67 17.93
CA MET A 213 7.16 -9.06 17.32
C MET A 213 7.32 -9.88 16.03
N MET A 214 8.53 -10.19 15.58
CA MET A 214 8.81 -10.76 14.26
C MET A 214 7.98 -12.03 13.97
N ASP A 215 7.87 -12.95 14.94
CA ASP A 215 7.17 -14.22 14.79
C ASP A 215 5.64 -14.05 14.67
N ILE A 216 5.10 -12.90 15.05
CA ILE A 216 3.68 -12.56 14.99
C ILE A 216 3.43 -11.57 13.84
N ALA A 217 4.24 -10.53 13.72
CA ALA A 217 4.03 -9.44 12.76
C ALA A 217 4.21 -9.92 11.31
N VAL A 218 5.28 -10.65 10.99
CA VAL A 218 5.52 -11.10 9.62
C VAL A 218 4.38 -12.01 9.11
N PRO A 219 3.96 -13.09 9.81
CA PRO A 219 2.80 -13.87 9.39
C PRO A 219 1.50 -13.06 9.35
N GLY A 220 1.28 -12.14 10.30
CA GLY A 220 0.13 -11.25 10.35
C GLY A 220 0.07 -10.36 9.11
N ASN A 221 1.16 -9.69 8.80
CA ASN A 221 1.26 -8.75 7.68
C ASN A 221 1.20 -9.45 6.31
N LEU A 222 1.62 -10.71 6.21
CA LEU A 222 1.41 -11.54 5.02
C LEU A 222 -0.06 -11.92 4.78
N ASN A 223 -0.91 -11.84 5.81
CA ASN A 223 -2.33 -12.19 5.77
C ASN A 223 -3.29 -10.99 5.79
N LEU A 224 -2.84 -9.79 5.48
CA LEU A 224 -3.65 -8.55 5.43
C LEU A 224 -4.73 -8.57 4.35
N GLY A 225 -4.58 -9.41 3.32
CA GLY A 225 -5.53 -9.57 2.23
C GLY A 225 -6.82 -10.30 2.64
N ILE A 226 -7.83 -10.24 1.77
CA ILE A 226 -9.06 -11.04 1.91
C ILE A 226 -8.81 -12.43 1.33
N SER A 227 -8.88 -13.47 2.17
CA SER A 227 -8.67 -14.86 1.72
C SER A 227 -9.69 -15.28 0.66
N LEU A 228 -9.35 -16.26 -0.18
CA LEU A 228 -10.28 -16.81 -1.18
C LEU A 228 -11.56 -17.38 -0.54
N GLU A 229 -11.47 -17.93 0.67
CA GLU A 229 -12.63 -18.40 1.42
C GLU A 229 -13.57 -17.26 1.77
N LYS A 230 -13.04 -16.16 2.34
CA LYS A 230 -13.82 -14.94 2.60
C LYS A 230 -14.40 -14.33 1.33
N GLN A 231 -13.68 -14.38 0.21
CA GLN A 231 -14.20 -13.94 -1.08
C GLN A 231 -15.42 -14.78 -1.52
N LYS A 232 -15.38 -16.11 -1.35
CA LYS A 232 -16.54 -17.00 -1.65
C LYS A 232 -17.76 -16.63 -0.80
N LEU A 233 -17.57 -16.40 0.50
CA LEU A 233 -18.65 -16.00 1.41
C LEU A 233 -19.26 -14.63 1.08
N SER A 234 -18.55 -13.79 0.34
CA SER A 234 -19.01 -12.45 -0.08
C SER A 234 -19.72 -12.46 -1.44
N ASN A 235 -20.52 -13.47 -1.76
CA ASN A 235 -21.17 -13.68 -3.07
C ASN A 235 -20.14 -13.78 -4.23
N GLY A 236 -18.99 -14.35 -3.97
CA GLY A 236 -17.97 -14.59 -4.98
C GLY A 236 -18.38 -15.66 -5.96
N LEU A 237 -18.08 -15.44 -7.23
CA LEU A 237 -18.29 -16.40 -8.32
C LEU A 237 -16.96 -16.85 -8.89
N GLU A 238 -16.87 -18.15 -9.18
CA GLU A 238 -15.76 -18.71 -9.92
C GLU A 238 -15.77 -18.19 -11.39
N LYS A 239 -14.61 -18.19 -12.04
CA LYS A 239 -14.41 -17.67 -13.40
C LYS A 239 -15.51 -18.07 -14.39
N LYS A 240 -15.86 -19.35 -14.46
CA LYS A 240 -16.83 -19.88 -15.42
C LYS A 240 -18.22 -19.26 -15.22
N ASP A 241 -18.68 -19.26 -13.99
CA ASP A 241 -20.02 -18.75 -13.63
C ASP A 241 -20.09 -17.23 -13.78
N PHE A 242 -19.02 -16.52 -13.39
CA PHE A 242 -18.92 -15.08 -13.56
C PHE A 242 -19.01 -14.67 -15.03
N LEU A 243 -18.19 -15.27 -15.91
CA LEU A 243 -18.18 -14.97 -17.35
C LEU A 243 -19.47 -15.36 -18.07
N MET A 244 -20.21 -16.32 -17.54
CA MET A 244 -21.53 -16.68 -18.07
C MET A 244 -22.58 -15.64 -17.67
N LYS A 245 -22.64 -15.27 -16.39
CA LYS A 245 -23.66 -14.39 -15.84
C LYS A 245 -23.54 -12.92 -16.27
N ILE A 246 -22.34 -12.42 -16.52
CA ILE A 246 -22.16 -11.03 -17.00
C ILE A 246 -22.73 -10.80 -18.42
N LYS A 247 -23.11 -11.85 -19.16
CA LYS A 247 -23.70 -11.75 -20.49
C LYS A 247 -25.20 -11.52 -20.47
N ASP A 248 -25.85 -11.62 -19.31
CA ASP A 248 -27.28 -11.43 -19.20
C ASP A 248 -27.64 -9.93 -19.42
N GLN A 249 -28.77 -9.66 -20.06
CA GLN A 249 -29.19 -8.32 -20.44
C GLN A 249 -29.34 -7.36 -19.24
N ASN A 250 -29.67 -7.88 -18.06
CA ASN A 250 -29.78 -7.07 -16.84
C ASN A 250 -28.50 -6.98 -16.01
N SER A 251 -27.40 -7.53 -16.52
CA SER A 251 -26.10 -7.48 -15.83
C SER A 251 -25.43 -6.14 -16.04
N LEU A 252 -24.82 -5.62 -15.00
CA LEU A 252 -23.93 -4.46 -15.02
C LEU A 252 -22.55 -4.89 -14.51
N LEU A 253 -21.58 -4.89 -15.40
CA LEU A 253 -20.20 -5.22 -15.09
C LEU A 253 -19.43 -3.97 -14.71
N ILE A 254 -18.70 -4.00 -13.60
CA ILE A 254 -17.94 -2.86 -13.05
C ILE A 254 -16.52 -3.28 -12.75
N ASP A 255 -15.55 -2.61 -13.37
CA ASP A 255 -14.14 -2.69 -13.06
C ASP A 255 -13.79 -1.68 -11.97
N LEU A 256 -13.30 -2.18 -10.84
CA LEU A 256 -12.97 -1.37 -9.66
C LEU A 256 -11.50 -0.95 -9.62
N ARG A 257 -10.76 -1.18 -10.68
CA ARG A 257 -9.33 -0.86 -10.75
C ARG A 257 -9.10 0.60 -11.13
N GLU A 258 -7.93 1.09 -10.75
CA GLU A 258 -7.45 2.40 -11.21
C GLU A 258 -7.14 2.33 -12.71
N LYS A 259 -7.28 3.47 -13.40
CA LYS A 259 -7.05 3.57 -14.86
C LYS A 259 -5.69 3.00 -15.29
N GLN A 260 -4.64 3.24 -14.50
CA GLN A 260 -3.29 2.73 -14.76
C GLN A 260 -3.20 1.20 -14.72
N GLU A 261 -3.97 0.55 -13.81
CA GLU A 261 -4.03 -0.91 -13.74
C GLU A 261 -4.73 -1.48 -14.98
N ILE A 262 -5.78 -0.80 -15.44
CA ILE A 262 -6.56 -1.21 -16.63
C ILE A 262 -5.72 -1.10 -17.90
N GLU A 263 -5.01 0.01 -18.07
CA GLU A 263 -4.11 0.23 -19.21
C GLU A 263 -2.98 -0.81 -19.28
N LYS A 264 -2.50 -1.27 -18.13
CA LYS A 264 -1.41 -2.26 -18.02
C LYS A 264 -1.86 -3.70 -18.21
N ASP A 265 -2.97 -4.09 -17.57
CA ASP A 265 -3.39 -5.50 -17.43
C ASP A 265 -4.57 -5.87 -18.37
N GLY A 266 -5.04 -4.92 -19.20
CA GLY A 266 -6.24 -5.11 -20.02
C GLY A 266 -7.54 -5.11 -19.19
N LYS A 267 -8.70 -5.32 -19.81
CA LYS A 267 -10.02 -5.33 -19.14
C LYS A 267 -10.97 -6.36 -19.75
N ILE A 268 -12.07 -6.62 -19.04
CA ILE A 268 -13.22 -7.36 -19.61
C ILE A 268 -14.06 -6.35 -20.39
N GLU A 269 -14.34 -6.64 -21.67
CA GLU A 269 -15.13 -5.74 -22.50
C GLU A 269 -16.55 -5.54 -21.96
N GLY A 270 -17.09 -4.32 -22.17
CA GLY A 270 -18.44 -3.94 -21.72
C GLY A 270 -18.55 -3.55 -20.25
N GLY A 271 -17.44 -3.57 -19.50
CA GLY A 271 -17.43 -3.11 -18.10
C GLY A 271 -17.33 -1.60 -17.97
N LEU A 272 -18.08 -1.03 -17.02
CA LEU A 272 -17.89 0.34 -16.57
C LEU A 272 -16.63 0.42 -15.70
N GLU A 273 -15.82 1.43 -15.94
CA GLU A 273 -14.60 1.70 -15.18
C GLU A 273 -14.93 2.68 -14.05
N ILE A 274 -15.08 2.15 -12.83
CA ILE A 274 -15.39 2.93 -11.63
C ILE A 274 -14.39 2.53 -10.55
N PRO A 275 -13.36 3.34 -10.28
CA PRO A 275 -12.38 3.04 -9.24
C PRO A 275 -13.05 2.73 -7.90
N PHE A 276 -12.47 1.79 -7.15
CA PHE A 276 -13.04 1.36 -5.87
C PHE A 276 -13.29 2.53 -4.89
N THR A 277 -12.47 3.57 -4.94
CA THR A 277 -12.61 4.78 -4.14
C THR A 277 -13.87 5.57 -4.44
N GLU A 278 -14.45 5.42 -5.64
CA GLU A 278 -15.64 6.13 -6.11
C GLU A 278 -16.91 5.26 -6.04
N ILE A 279 -16.79 3.95 -5.84
CA ILE A 279 -17.92 3.00 -5.94
C ILE A 279 -19.06 3.30 -4.96
N ASN A 280 -18.74 3.73 -3.74
CA ASN A 280 -19.77 4.06 -2.75
C ASN A 280 -20.64 5.25 -3.19
N GLU A 281 -20.03 6.30 -3.70
CA GLU A 281 -20.76 7.46 -4.24
C GLU A 281 -21.54 7.11 -5.50
N TYR A 282 -20.95 6.32 -6.39
CA TYR A 282 -21.63 5.84 -7.59
C TYR A 282 -22.88 5.06 -7.24
N ILE A 283 -22.80 4.09 -6.33
CA ILE A 283 -23.95 3.30 -5.88
C ILE A 283 -25.02 4.20 -5.25
N LYS A 284 -24.63 5.12 -4.37
CA LYS A 284 -25.54 6.06 -3.71
C LYS A 284 -26.33 6.90 -4.71
N ASN A 285 -25.63 7.46 -5.71
CA ASN A 285 -26.22 8.39 -6.68
C ASN A 285 -27.08 7.68 -7.74
N ASN A 286 -26.82 6.40 -8.02
CA ASN A 286 -27.53 5.64 -9.04
C ASN A 286 -28.41 4.52 -8.46
N LYS A 287 -28.69 4.54 -7.15
CA LYS A 287 -29.39 3.46 -6.44
C LYS A 287 -30.69 3.01 -7.12
N ALA A 288 -31.53 3.96 -7.56
CA ALA A 288 -32.84 3.64 -8.15
C ALA A 288 -32.71 2.82 -9.45
N GLU A 289 -31.70 3.10 -10.26
CA GLU A 289 -31.41 2.34 -11.49
C GLU A 289 -30.83 0.96 -11.17
N LEU A 290 -29.94 0.91 -10.16
CA LEU A 290 -29.21 -0.30 -9.78
C LEU A 290 -30.08 -1.36 -9.09
N LEU A 291 -31.23 -0.99 -8.50
CA LEU A 291 -32.15 -1.92 -7.84
C LEU A 291 -32.64 -3.06 -8.75
N ASN A 292 -32.75 -2.80 -10.04
CA ASN A 292 -33.22 -3.78 -11.04
C ASN A 292 -32.08 -4.43 -11.84
N LYS A 293 -30.83 -4.22 -11.44
CA LYS A 293 -29.66 -4.77 -12.10
C LYS A 293 -29.00 -5.88 -11.27
N ASN A 294 -28.37 -6.82 -11.97
CA ASN A 294 -27.43 -7.76 -11.37
C ASN A 294 -26.02 -7.13 -11.46
N LEU A 295 -25.45 -6.78 -10.33
CA LEU A 295 -24.15 -6.11 -10.28
C LEU A 295 -23.02 -7.14 -10.23
N PHE A 296 -22.04 -7.00 -11.12
CA PHE A 296 -20.86 -7.85 -11.19
C PHE A 296 -19.61 -7.01 -11.06
N PHE A 297 -18.92 -7.17 -9.94
CA PHE A 297 -17.69 -6.43 -9.65
C PHE A 297 -16.46 -7.29 -9.93
N TYR A 298 -15.43 -6.69 -10.48
CA TYR A 298 -14.12 -7.30 -10.50
C TYR A 298 -13.03 -6.27 -10.20
N CYS A 299 -11.90 -6.77 -9.74
CA CYS A 299 -10.69 -5.99 -9.52
C CYS A 299 -9.48 -6.87 -9.83
N ARG A 300 -8.29 -6.49 -9.39
CA ARG A 300 -7.06 -7.21 -9.71
C ARG A 300 -7.02 -8.62 -9.10
N VAL A 301 -7.33 -8.76 -7.78
CA VAL A 301 -7.18 -10.01 -6.99
C VAL A 301 -8.41 -10.38 -6.16
N GLY A 302 -9.56 -9.74 -6.37
CA GLY A 302 -10.81 -10.06 -5.70
C GLY A 302 -11.09 -9.30 -4.39
N HIS A 303 -10.13 -8.57 -3.82
CA HIS A 303 -10.30 -7.87 -2.52
C HIS A 303 -11.27 -6.70 -2.63
N ARG A 304 -11.00 -5.73 -3.50
CA ARG A 304 -11.87 -4.56 -3.72
C ARG A 304 -13.27 -4.97 -4.15
N SER A 305 -13.37 -5.99 -5.00
CA SER A 305 -14.67 -6.45 -5.51
C SER A 305 -15.49 -7.18 -4.44
N ALA A 306 -14.87 -7.92 -3.52
CA ALA A 306 -15.57 -8.49 -2.37
C ALA A 306 -16.12 -7.39 -1.43
N LEU A 307 -15.35 -6.33 -1.19
CA LEU A 307 -15.78 -5.17 -0.41
C LEU A 307 -16.90 -4.38 -1.12
N ALA A 308 -16.85 -4.23 -2.45
CA ALA A 308 -17.90 -3.57 -3.22
C ALA A 308 -19.25 -4.30 -3.10
N VAL A 309 -19.25 -5.63 -3.03
CA VAL A 309 -20.47 -6.40 -2.73
C VAL A 309 -21.00 -6.07 -1.33
N GLN A 310 -20.14 -5.95 -0.32
CA GLN A 310 -20.57 -5.56 1.02
C GLN A 310 -21.17 -4.15 1.02
N ILE A 311 -20.52 -3.19 0.36
CA ILE A 311 -21.04 -1.83 0.18
C ILE A 311 -22.41 -1.87 -0.50
N SER A 312 -22.59 -2.63 -1.58
CA SER A 312 -23.87 -2.76 -2.30
C SER A 312 -24.99 -3.23 -1.39
N LYS A 313 -24.72 -4.21 -0.51
CA LYS A 313 -25.70 -4.71 0.47
C LYS A 313 -26.17 -3.63 1.46
N THR A 314 -25.32 -2.67 1.84
CA THR A 314 -25.76 -1.56 2.72
C THR A 314 -26.79 -0.65 2.04
N TYR A 315 -26.89 -0.69 0.72
CA TYR A 315 -27.89 0.00 -0.08
C TYR A 315 -29.06 -0.87 -0.52
N ASN A 316 -29.17 -2.12 0.02
CA ASN A 316 -30.18 -3.14 -0.34
C ASN A 316 -30.08 -3.62 -1.80
N LEU A 317 -28.88 -3.64 -2.36
CA LEU A 317 -28.58 -4.21 -3.70
C LEU A 317 -28.11 -5.66 -3.54
N GLU A 318 -29.06 -6.57 -3.24
CA GLU A 318 -28.76 -7.97 -2.89
C GLU A 318 -28.18 -8.78 -4.06
N ASN A 319 -28.53 -8.42 -5.30
CA ASN A 319 -28.04 -9.10 -6.53
C ASN A 319 -26.66 -8.59 -6.94
N SER A 320 -25.73 -8.56 -5.98
CA SER A 320 -24.36 -8.14 -6.19
C SER A 320 -23.42 -9.31 -6.05
N HIS A 321 -22.53 -9.49 -7.03
CA HIS A 321 -21.56 -10.57 -7.11
C HIS A 321 -20.18 -10.06 -7.46
N HIS A 322 -19.15 -10.87 -7.22
CA HIS A 322 -17.80 -10.50 -7.65
C HIS A 322 -17.00 -11.70 -8.17
N LEU A 323 -15.95 -11.42 -8.95
CA LEU A 323 -15.02 -12.41 -9.45
C LEU A 323 -14.00 -12.81 -8.36
N ILE A 324 -14.02 -14.07 -7.93
CA ILE A 324 -13.03 -14.63 -7.00
C ILE A 324 -11.65 -14.60 -7.66
N GLY A 325 -10.64 -14.12 -6.92
CA GLY A 325 -9.28 -13.99 -7.42
C GLY A 325 -9.06 -12.85 -8.43
N GLY A 326 -10.15 -12.12 -8.80
CA GLY A 326 -10.08 -10.98 -9.71
C GLY A 326 -9.64 -11.32 -11.13
N ILE A 327 -9.26 -10.29 -11.90
CA ILE A 327 -8.89 -10.44 -13.31
C ILE A 327 -7.64 -11.31 -13.50
N LYS A 328 -6.74 -11.37 -12.53
CA LYS A 328 -5.58 -12.27 -12.56
C LYS A 328 -5.96 -13.74 -12.70
N ASN A 329 -7.13 -14.14 -12.22
CA ASN A 329 -7.64 -15.49 -12.38
C ASN A 329 -8.12 -15.79 -13.82
N LEU A 330 -8.24 -14.76 -14.65
CA LEU A 330 -8.70 -14.92 -16.04
C LEU A 330 -7.59 -15.30 -17.01
N ASN A 331 -6.31 -15.06 -16.67
CA ASN A 331 -5.15 -15.29 -17.55
C ASN A 331 -5.35 -14.60 -18.93
N LEU A 332 -5.79 -13.32 -18.91
CA LEU A 332 -5.96 -12.47 -20.09
C LEU A 332 -4.61 -12.01 -20.62
#